data_d47d44f9bc931bc3196e2ddd5da6e0f0
#
_entry.id   d47d44f9bc931bc3196e2ddd5da6e0f0
#
_cell.length_a   1.000
_cell.length_b   1.000
_cell.length_c   1.000
_cell.angle_alpha   90.00
_cell.angle_beta   90.00
_cell.angle_gamma   90.00
#
_symmetry.space_group_name_H-M   'P 1'
#
loop_
_entity.id
_entity.type
_entity.pdbx_description
1 polymer ?
#
loop_
_entity_poly.entity_id
_entity_poly.type
_entity_poly.pdbx_seq_one_letter_code
_entity_poly.pdbx_strand_id
1 'polypeptide(L)'
;MAVPIWFAWVLVAVFGYLVYKKSTSKNKSRLPPGPKPLPVLGNINDFPPPGKLEYQHWLEHKDVHGAISSVTVMGMTLVIIHDKKAAHELLDQRAARTSGRPTMVMANQLCGYEAIVVCQSYNSTFRRYRKYLHRELGTKASAAQFQDVQEAEVSRQLVRALKHPEQWKSHLKTTAAATVLKMAYGYTIEPNKPDMLVDLIDQMMTEFSLAAVPMAWAVDIIPALRYLPEGIPGVKFKETARRWKRSIHASGYIPYNFVRRQMASLTSRPCYVSKLVQQLTHESADGKLSGEDEHAIIWTAASLYGAAADTTVITLTAFTAAMIMFPNVQKMAQDEIDRVVGSERLPTFADRESLPYIDALVKEASRWWPISPMGFPHTATEDIEYEGMHIPKGSLLLPAVWWFLHDPEVYADPERFDPERFLAPRSEPDPRTEAFGYGRRICPGRFFADSSLFLNIAQTLATFSFTKKVGKDGKEIDVNIEAKPGLLTYPAEFEFQISPRSARHVRLIEQLDRKHAWEAGDAELLDNLEDFAARN
;
A
#
# COMPACT_ATOMS: atom_id res chain seq x y z
N MET A 1 -0.25 -33.94 -39.95
CA MET A 1 -0.85 -32.87 -40.75
C MET A 1 0.30 -31.92 -41.12
N ALA A 2 0.60 -31.77 -42.40
CA ALA A 2 1.66 -30.88 -42.87
C ALA A 2 1.17 -29.41 -42.73
N VAL A 3 1.99 -28.59 -42.10
CA VAL A 3 1.72 -27.14 -42.01
C VAL A 3 1.72 -26.60 -43.44
N PRO A 4 0.67 -25.90 -43.88
CA PRO A 4 0.59 -25.41 -45.24
C PRO A 4 1.76 -24.45 -45.56
N ILE A 5 2.39 -24.61 -46.71
CA ILE A 5 3.56 -23.81 -47.14
C ILE A 5 3.28 -22.31 -47.11
N TRP A 6 2.04 -21.86 -47.36
CA TRP A 6 1.67 -20.47 -47.26
C TRP A 6 1.79 -19.90 -45.85
N PHE A 7 1.62 -20.71 -44.79
CA PHE A 7 1.79 -20.29 -43.41
C PHE A 7 3.26 -19.96 -43.10
N ALA A 8 4.20 -20.73 -43.66
CA ALA A 8 5.62 -20.42 -43.56
C ALA A 8 5.97 -19.09 -44.24
N TRP A 9 5.41 -18.82 -45.42
CA TRP A 9 5.61 -17.55 -46.14
C TRP A 9 4.99 -16.34 -45.40
N VAL A 10 3.85 -16.49 -44.73
CA VAL A 10 3.29 -15.45 -43.86
C VAL A 10 4.21 -15.15 -42.69
N LEU A 11 4.77 -16.16 -42.06
CA LEU A 11 5.73 -15.97 -40.97
C LEU A 11 7.00 -15.27 -41.45
N VAL A 12 7.55 -15.64 -42.62
CA VAL A 12 8.70 -14.97 -43.23
C VAL A 12 8.37 -13.53 -43.59
N ALA A 13 7.21 -13.26 -44.17
CA ALA A 13 6.77 -11.89 -44.51
C ALA A 13 6.56 -11.02 -43.26
N VAL A 14 5.96 -11.55 -42.21
CA VAL A 14 5.80 -10.86 -40.93
C VAL A 14 7.16 -10.60 -40.28
N PHE A 15 8.04 -11.59 -40.29
CA PHE A 15 9.41 -11.42 -39.77
C PHE A 15 10.20 -10.38 -40.59
N GLY A 16 10.14 -10.48 -41.93
CA GLY A 16 10.75 -9.50 -42.84
C GLY A 16 10.22 -8.08 -42.62
N TYR A 17 8.91 -7.94 -42.45
CA TYR A 17 8.27 -6.66 -42.14
C TYR A 17 8.73 -6.09 -40.76
N LEU A 18 8.82 -6.94 -39.75
CA LEU A 18 9.30 -6.53 -38.43
C LEU A 18 10.76 -6.11 -38.46
N VAL A 19 11.61 -6.84 -39.18
CA VAL A 19 13.02 -6.48 -39.42
C VAL A 19 13.13 -5.17 -40.20
N TYR A 20 12.34 -5.01 -41.26
CA TYR A 20 12.30 -3.76 -42.06
C TYR A 20 11.85 -2.57 -41.20
N LYS A 21 10.77 -2.68 -40.44
CA LYS A 21 10.27 -1.66 -39.53
C LYS A 21 11.31 -1.27 -38.47
N LYS A 22 12.06 -2.24 -37.96
CA LYS A 22 13.16 -2.01 -37.01
C LYS A 22 14.37 -1.32 -37.65
N SER A 23 14.66 -1.63 -38.91
CA SER A 23 15.78 -1.08 -39.67
C SER A 23 15.53 0.36 -40.15
N THR A 24 14.29 0.73 -40.44
CA THR A 24 13.91 2.05 -40.95
C THR A 24 13.61 3.09 -39.87
N SER A 25 13.59 2.70 -38.61
CA SER A 25 13.46 3.63 -37.48
C SER A 25 14.74 4.47 -37.33
N LYS A 26 14.84 5.57 -38.09
CA LYS A 26 16.00 6.48 -38.20
C LYS A 26 16.22 7.41 -37.00
N ASN A 27 15.33 7.46 -36.03
CA ASN A 27 15.50 8.26 -34.81
C ASN A 27 15.74 7.31 -33.60
N LYS A 28 16.96 6.84 -33.47
CA LYS A 28 17.44 6.16 -32.26
C LYS A 28 17.86 7.22 -31.24
N SER A 29 16.89 7.96 -30.65
CA SER A 29 17.08 8.42 -29.28
C SER A 29 17.29 7.17 -28.43
N ARG A 30 18.38 7.13 -27.66
CA ARG A 30 18.77 5.92 -26.95
C ARG A 30 17.86 5.72 -25.76
N LEU A 31 17.23 4.55 -25.67
CA LEU A 31 16.59 4.13 -24.42
C LEU A 31 17.59 4.27 -23.27
N PRO A 32 17.12 4.44 -22.01
CA PRO A 32 18.00 4.32 -20.85
C PRO A 32 18.82 3.03 -20.90
N PRO A 33 20.06 3.02 -20.40
CA PRO A 33 20.94 1.86 -20.41
C PRO A 33 20.28 0.61 -19.84
N GLY A 34 20.68 -0.56 -20.32
CA GLY A 34 20.15 -1.83 -19.84
C GLY A 34 20.84 -3.04 -20.47
N PRO A 35 20.48 -4.27 -20.06
CA PRO A 35 21.02 -5.48 -20.63
C PRO A 35 20.67 -5.62 -22.12
N LYS A 36 21.47 -6.35 -22.86
CA LYS A 36 21.26 -6.57 -24.30
C LYS A 36 20.00 -7.39 -24.52
N PRO A 37 18.98 -6.88 -25.25
CA PRO A 37 17.74 -7.61 -25.46
C PRO A 37 17.94 -8.76 -26.47
N LEU A 38 17.24 -9.87 -26.24
CA LEU A 38 17.10 -10.93 -27.23
C LEU A 38 16.27 -10.44 -28.44
N PRO A 39 16.55 -10.95 -29.66
CA PRO A 39 15.70 -10.64 -30.82
C PRO A 39 14.24 -10.99 -30.55
N VAL A 40 13.31 -10.07 -30.85
CA VAL A 40 11.85 -10.20 -30.68
C VAL A 40 11.39 -10.28 -29.23
N LEU A 41 11.97 -11.12 -28.41
CA LEU A 41 11.57 -11.38 -27.02
C LEU A 41 12.02 -10.27 -26.04
N GLY A 42 13.09 -9.55 -26.42
CA GLY A 42 13.65 -8.51 -25.54
C GLY A 42 14.36 -9.10 -24.32
N ASN A 43 14.17 -8.50 -23.17
CA ASN A 43 14.86 -8.80 -21.92
C ASN A 43 14.10 -9.82 -21.04
N ILE A 44 13.45 -10.81 -21.62
CA ILE A 44 12.63 -11.77 -20.88
C ILE A 44 13.41 -12.56 -19.82
N ASN A 45 14.71 -12.76 -20.04
CA ASN A 45 15.58 -13.49 -19.12
C ASN A 45 16.20 -12.58 -18.05
N ASP A 46 15.97 -11.26 -18.12
CA ASP A 46 16.54 -10.28 -17.21
C ASP A 46 15.54 -9.86 -16.12
N PHE A 47 14.42 -10.58 -15.96
CA PHE A 47 13.46 -10.38 -14.90
C PHE A 47 13.84 -11.12 -13.62
N PRO A 48 13.33 -10.67 -12.44
CA PRO A 48 13.58 -11.36 -11.18
C PRO A 48 13.20 -12.84 -11.28
N PRO A 49 14.10 -13.76 -10.90
CA PRO A 49 13.75 -15.17 -10.82
C PRO A 49 12.71 -15.42 -9.73
N PRO A 50 11.91 -16.50 -9.82
CA PRO A 50 10.91 -16.82 -8.79
C PRO A 50 11.52 -16.84 -7.40
N GLY A 51 10.88 -16.14 -6.45
CA GLY A 51 11.30 -16.05 -5.06
C GLY A 51 12.32 -14.93 -4.73
N LYS A 52 12.94 -14.31 -5.73
CA LYS A 52 13.76 -13.11 -5.49
C LYS A 52 12.86 -11.88 -5.35
N LEU A 53 13.16 -11.03 -4.39
CA LEU A 53 12.44 -9.77 -4.22
C LEU A 53 12.74 -8.81 -5.37
N GLU A 54 11.70 -8.22 -5.93
CA GLU A 54 11.81 -7.39 -7.13
C GLU A 54 12.81 -6.22 -6.94
N TYR A 55 12.72 -5.50 -5.84
CA TYR A 55 13.60 -4.36 -5.58
C TYR A 55 15.07 -4.75 -5.44
N GLN A 56 15.37 -5.92 -4.86
CA GLN A 56 16.76 -6.42 -4.74
C GLN A 56 17.34 -6.75 -6.10
N HIS A 57 16.53 -7.32 -6.99
CA HIS A 57 16.95 -7.61 -8.36
C HIS A 57 17.24 -6.33 -9.14
N TRP A 58 16.30 -5.36 -9.11
CA TRP A 58 16.50 -4.12 -9.85
C TRP A 58 17.58 -3.23 -9.27
N LEU A 59 17.92 -3.35 -7.99
CA LEU A 59 19.02 -2.62 -7.37
C LEU A 59 20.38 -2.96 -8.02
N GLU A 60 20.57 -4.20 -8.45
CA GLU A 60 21.78 -4.63 -9.16
C GLU A 60 21.99 -3.84 -10.47
N HIS A 61 20.91 -3.36 -11.10
CA HIS A 61 20.96 -2.54 -12.30
C HIS A 61 21.61 -1.18 -12.08
N LYS A 62 21.50 -0.61 -10.88
CA LYS A 62 22.10 0.68 -10.51
C LYS A 62 23.60 0.64 -10.69
N ASP A 63 24.25 -0.39 -10.21
CA ASP A 63 25.70 -0.52 -10.22
C ASP A 63 26.25 -0.80 -11.63
N VAL A 64 25.46 -1.44 -12.49
CA VAL A 64 25.84 -1.82 -13.86
C VAL A 64 25.43 -0.77 -14.90
N HIS A 65 24.26 -0.16 -14.73
CA HIS A 65 23.63 0.68 -15.77
C HIS A 65 23.48 2.15 -15.34
N GLY A 66 23.70 2.48 -14.07
CA GLY A 66 23.72 3.85 -13.55
C GLY A 66 22.35 4.36 -13.07
N ALA A 67 22.18 5.67 -13.08
CA ALA A 67 21.09 6.41 -12.46
C ALA A 67 19.69 6.03 -12.96
N ILE A 68 19.55 5.64 -14.20
CA ILE A 68 18.30 5.18 -14.83
C ILE A 68 18.64 3.99 -15.71
N SER A 69 17.93 2.90 -15.55
CA SER A 69 18.10 1.71 -16.40
C SER A 69 16.77 1.31 -17.07
N SER A 70 16.86 0.47 -18.12
CA SER A 70 15.66 -0.03 -18.77
C SER A 70 15.77 -1.48 -19.22
N VAL A 71 14.63 -2.16 -19.20
CA VAL A 71 14.45 -3.47 -19.84
C VAL A 71 13.22 -3.39 -20.75
N THR A 72 13.25 -4.11 -21.87
CA THR A 72 12.14 -4.14 -22.81
C THR A 72 11.74 -5.59 -23.10
N VAL A 73 10.47 -5.93 -22.88
CA VAL A 73 9.92 -7.26 -23.18
C VAL A 73 8.77 -7.12 -24.16
N MET A 74 8.87 -7.78 -25.31
CA MET A 74 7.84 -7.78 -26.36
C MET A 74 7.29 -6.36 -26.71
N GLY A 75 8.17 -5.36 -26.65
CA GLY A 75 7.82 -3.96 -26.96
C GLY A 75 7.34 -3.12 -25.77
N MET A 76 7.13 -3.70 -24.60
CA MET A 76 6.88 -2.95 -23.37
C MET A 76 8.20 -2.59 -22.71
N THR A 77 8.41 -1.32 -22.40
CA THR A 77 9.62 -0.83 -21.74
C THR A 77 9.33 -0.55 -20.27
N LEU A 78 10.16 -1.10 -19.41
CA LEU A 78 10.22 -0.81 -17.98
C LEU A 78 11.47 0.05 -17.74
N VAL A 79 11.30 1.19 -17.12
CA VAL A 79 12.37 2.13 -16.76
C VAL A 79 12.47 2.16 -15.24
N ILE A 80 13.62 1.79 -14.73
CA ILE A 80 13.92 1.80 -13.29
C ILE A 80 14.74 3.07 -13.00
N ILE A 81 14.24 3.88 -12.06
CA ILE A 81 14.85 5.15 -11.70
C ILE A 81 15.57 4.96 -10.38
N HIS A 82 16.90 4.92 -10.42
CA HIS A 82 17.77 4.74 -9.24
C HIS A 82 18.29 6.07 -8.68
N ASP A 83 18.15 7.16 -9.40
CA ASP A 83 18.51 8.51 -8.96
C ASP A 83 17.28 9.26 -8.41
N LYS A 84 17.40 9.73 -7.17
CA LYS A 84 16.33 10.45 -6.46
C LYS A 84 15.94 11.75 -7.17
N LYS A 85 16.91 12.51 -7.71
CA LYS A 85 16.67 13.75 -8.43
C LYS A 85 15.90 13.48 -9.72
N ALA A 86 16.31 12.45 -10.48
CA ALA A 86 15.59 12.01 -11.67
C ALA A 86 14.13 11.59 -11.35
N ALA A 87 13.91 10.91 -10.22
CA ALA A 87 12.56 10.55 -9.79
C ALA A 87 11.70 11.79 -9.55
N HIS A 88 12.20 12.80 -8.83
CA HIS A 88 11.46 14.05 -8.63
C HIS A 88 11.25 14.84 -9.93
N GLU A 89 12.25 14.92 -10.81
CA GLU A 89 12.09 15.60 -12.10
C GLU A 89 11.05 14.91 -12.98
N LEU A 90 11.08 13.59 -13.07
CA LEU A 90 10.17 12.84 -13.93
C LEU A 90 8.78 12.70 -13.34
N LEU A 91 8.65 12.41 -12.03
CA LEU A 91 7.39 12.02 -11.42
C LEU A 91 6.64 13.16 -10.70
N ASP A 92 7.36 14.22 -10.26
CA ASP A 92 6.76 15.43 -9.70
C ASP A 92 6.68 16.56 -10.73
N GLN A 93 7.82 17.04 -11.24
CA GLN A 93 7.83 18.22 -12.11
C GLN A 93 7.16 17.94 -13.46
N ARG A 94 7.35 16.73 -14.00
CA ARG A 94 6.73 16.28 -15.26
C ARG A 94 5.50 15.39 -15.02
N ALA A 95 4.85 15.49 -13.85
CA ALA A 95 3.70 14.66 -13.47
C ALA A 95 2.55 14.68 -14.49
N ALA A 96 2.41 15.74 -15.30
CA ALA A 96 1.44 15.78 -16.39
C ALA A 96 1.64 14.65 -17.40
N ARG A 97 2.88 14.23 -17.64
CA ARG A 97 3.32 13.26 -18.64
C ARG A 97 3.56 11.87 -18.07
N THR A 98 3.65 11.73 -16.74
CA THR A 98 4.05 10.50 -16.06
C THR A 98 3.03 10.00 -15.04
N SER A 99 1.86 10.61 -14.97
CA SER A 99 0.80 10.18 -14.04
C SER A 99 -0.11 9.08 -14.57
N GLY A 100 0.22 8.43 -15.69
CA GLY A 100 -0.48 7.23 -16.15
C GLY A 100 -0.34 6.05 -15.16
N ARG A 101 -1.12 5.00 -15.41
CA ARG A 101 -0.97 3.70 -14.75
C ARG A 101 -0.93 2.61 -15.81
N PRO A 102 -0.18 1.52 -15.59
CA PRO A 102 -0.13 0.42 -16.53
C PRO A 102 -1.51 -0.24 -16.67
N THR A 103 -1.82 -0.64 -17.88
CA THR A 103 -2.99 -1.48 -18.13
C THR A 103 -2.61 -2.92 -17.86
N MET A 104 -2.70 -3.35 -16.61
CA MET A 104 -2.46 -4.73 -16.22
C MET A 104 -3.72 -5.56 -16.54
N VAL A 105 -3.60 -6.53 -17.45
CA VAL A 105 -4.76 -7.35 -17.86
C VAL A 105 -5.24 -8.22 -16.70
N MET A 106 -4.31 -8.83 -15.96
CA MET A 106 -4.65 -9.64 -14.79
C MET A 106 -5.33 -8.79 -13.71
N ALA A 107 -4.63 -7.83 -13.17
CA ALA A 107 -5.13 -7.04 -12.06
C ALA A 107 -6.35 -6.19 -12.44
N ASN A 108 -6.25 -5.37 -13.51
CA ASN A 108 -7.27 -4.39 -13.82
C ASN A 108 -8.49 -5.02 -14.49
N GLN A 109 -8.27 -5.75 -15.60
CA GLN A 109 -9.40 -6.19 -16.44
C GLN A 109 -10.04 -7.49 -15.93
N LEU A 110 -9.23 -8.47 -15.53
CA LEU A 110 -9.74 -9.77 -15.11
C LEU A 110 -10.19 -9.77 -13.64
N CYS A 111 -9.40 -9.18 -12.75
CA CYS A 111 -9.75 -9.08 -11.33
C CYS A 111 -10.65 -7.87 -11.02
N GLY A 112 -10.67 -6.81 -11.86
CA GLY A 112 -11.51 -5.63 -11.63
C GLY A 112 -10.88 -4.53 -10.76
N TYR A 113 -9.57 -4.62 -10.48
CA TYR A 113 -8.88 -3.58 -9.69
C TYR A 113 -8.76 -2.23 -10.42
N GLU A 114 -9.11 -2.14 -11.73
CA GLU A 114 -9.19 -0.85 -12.42
C GLU A 114 -10.16 0.13 -11.75
N ALA A 115 -11.11 -0.37 -10.96
CA ALA A 115 -12.07 0.45 -10.24
C ALA A 115 -11.46 1.24 -9.07
N ILE A 116 -10.39 0.74 -8.43
CA ILE A 116 -9.77 1.42 -7.28
C ILE A 116 -8.84 2.57 -7.70
N VAL A 117 -8.69 3.56 -6.81
CA VAL A 117 -7.95 4.81 -7.06
C VAL A 117 -6.52 4.60 -7.55
N VAL A 118 -5.80 3.65 -6.96
CA VAL A 118 -4.38 3.42 -7.28
C VAL A 118 -4.17 2.88 -8.68
N CYS A 119 -5.12 2.10 -9.21
CA CYS A 119 -5.08 1.49 -10.54
C CYS A 119 -5.69 2.36 -11.63
N GLN A 120 -6.50 3.38 -11.27
CA GLN A 120 -7.09 4.30 -12.25
C GLN A 120 -6.02 5.00 -13.08
N SER A 121 -6.18 5.01 -14.42
CA SER A 121 -5.36 5.86 -15.27
C SER A 121 -5.65 7.35 -15.00
N TYR A 122 -4.78 8.25 -15.50
CA TYR A 122 -4.97 9.69 -15.31
C TYR A 122 -6.07 10.23 -16.24
N ASN A 123 -7.31 10.15 -15.81
CA ASN A 123 -8.53 10.52 -16.53
C ASN A 123 -9.48 11.36 -15.67
N SER A 124 -10.69 11.64 -16.16
CA SER A 124 -11.72 12.39 -15.44
C SER A 124 -12.15 11.67 -14.15
N THR A 125 -12.32 10.34 -14.21
CA THR A 125 -12.67 9.49 -13.05
C THR A 125 -11.63 9.61 -11.95
N PHE A 126 -10.34 9.48 -12.29
CA PHE A 126 -9.25 9.65 -11.32
C PHE A 126 -9.28 11.03 -10.67
N ARG A 127 -9.47 12.10 -11.48
CA ARG A 127 -9.54 13.47 -10.93
C ARG A 127 -10.72 13.65 -9.97
N ARG A 128 -11.90 13.06 -10.29
CA ARG A 128 -13.08 13.03 -9.40
C ARG A 128 -12.77 12.30 -8.09
N TYR A 129 -12.18 11.11 -8.18
CA TYR A 129 -11.75 10.33 -7.01
C TYR A 129 -10.80 11.12 -6.12
N ARG A 130 -9.77 11.73 -6.71
CA ARG A 130 -8.80 12.55 -5.98
C ARG A 130 -9.43 13.78 -5.33
N LYS A 131 -10.43 14.39 -5.96
CA LYS A 131 -11.18 15.52 -5.38
C LYS A 131 -11.91 15.10 -4.11
N TYR A 132 -12.60 13.95 -4.12
CA TYR A 132 -13.34 13.44 -2.95
C TYR A 132 -12.39 13.08 -1.81
N LEU A 133 -11.33 12.34 -2.11
CA LEU A 133 -10.33 11.96 -1.10
C LEU A 133 -9.57 13.15 -0.52
N HIS A 134 -9.21 14.14 -1.36
CA HIS A 134 -8.50 15.33 -0.90
C HIS A 134 -9.32 16.15 0.09
N ARG A 135 -10.61 16.24 -0.12
CA ARG A 135 -11.52 16.95 0.76
C ARG A 135 -11.52 16.38 2.18
N GLU A 136 -11.48 15.05 2.31
CA GLU A 136 -11.54 14.37 3.61
C GLU A 136 -10.18 14.18 4.29
N LEU A 137 -9.09 14.00 3.52
CA LEU A 137 -7.79 13.58 4.03
C LEU A 137 -6.60 14.39 3.48
N GLY A 138 -6.85 15.31 2.55
CA GLY A 138 -5.79 15.96 1.79
C GLY A 138 -4.95 16.98 2.56
N THR A 139 -5.38 17.37 3.76
CA THR A 139 -4.68 18.33 4.64
C THR A 139 -4.56 17.78 6.06
N LYS A 140 -3.61 18.32 6.85
CA LYS A 140 -3.50 17.97 8.28
C LYS A 140 -4.82 18.25 9.02
N ALA A 141 -5.46 19.40 8.75
CA ALA A 141 -6.70 19.78 9.40
C ALA A 141 -7.86 18.82 9.06
N SER A 142 -8.01 18.44 7.78
CA SER A 142 -9.06 17.48 7.39
C SER A 142 -8.79 16.08 7.94
N ALA A 143 -7.55 15.63 8.02
CA ALA A 143 -7.21 14.35 8.64
C ALA A 143 -7.44 14.35 10.16
N ALA A 144 -7.27 15.48 10.83
CA ALA A 144 -7.43 15.60 12.28
C ALA A 144 -8.87 15.34 12.76
N GLN A 145 -9.90 15.47 11.90
CA GLN A 145 -11.29 15.14 12.27
C GLN A 145 -11.49 13.66 12.68
N PHE A 146 -10.53 12.79 12.39
CA PHE A 146 -10.60 11.37 12.70
C PHE A 146 -9.77 10.97 13.94
N GLN A 147 -9.17 11.95 14.64
CA GLN A 147 -8.30 11.68 15.79
C GLN A 147 -9.04 10.96 16.93
N ASP A 148 -10.29 11.31 17.22
CA ASP A 148 -11.09 10.66 18.26
C ASP A 148 -11.29 9.17 17.96
N VAL A 149 -11.53 8.82 16.69
CA VAL A 149 -11.66 7.41 16.26
C VAL A 149 -10.33 6.68 16.39
N GLN A 150 -9.22 7.33 16.01
CA GLN A 150 -7.88 6.77 16.17
C GLN A 150 -7.56 6.51 17.66
N GLU A 151 -7.84 7.47 18.54
CA GLU A 151 -7.62 7.31 19.99
C GLU A 151 -8.45 6.18 20.60
N ALA A 152 -9.72 6.08 20.22
CA ALA A 152 -10.58 5.02 20.72
C ALA A 152 -10.08 3.64 20.28
N GLU A 153 -9.74 3.47 19.00
CA GLU A 153 -9.32 2.16 18.48
C GLU A 153 -7.92 1.75 18.94
N VAL A 154 -6.98 2.70 19.09
CA VAL A 154 -5.67 2.41 19.69
C VAL A 154 -5.84 2.03 21.17
N SER A 155 -6.69 2.70 21.92
CA SER A 155 -7.01 2.33 23.30
C SER A 155 -7.55 0.89 23.40
N ARG A 156 -8.46 0.52 22.50
CA ARG A 156 -9.00 -0.84 22.39
C ARG A 156 -7.93 -1.87 22.00
N GLN A 157 -6.97 -1.48 21.15
CA GLN A 157 -5.81 -2.32 20.80
C GLN A 157 -4.96 -2.64 22.04
N LEU A 158 -4.66 -1.65 22.89
CA LEU A 158 -3.90 -1.86 24.12
C LEU A 158 -4.61 -2.82 25.07
N VAL A 159 -5.94 -2.72 25.18
CA VAL A 159 -6.75 -3.65 25.99
C VAL A 159 -6.70 -5.07 25.41
N ARG A 160 -6.83 -5.24 24.08
CA ARG A 160 -6.69 -6.55 23.43
C ARG A 160 -5.28 -7.14 23.64
N ALA A 161 -4.25 -6.32 23.50
CA ALA A 161 -2.86 -6.73 23.70
C ALA A 161 -2.56 -7.15 25.16
N LEU A 162 -3.21 -6.51 26.14
CA LEU A 162 -3.11 -6.91 27.53
C LEU A 162 -3.74 -8.28 27.79
N LYS A 163 -4.90 -8.55 27.16
CA LYS A 163 -5.65 -9.81 27.35
C LYS A 163 -5.06 -10.97 26.53
N HIS A 164 -4.58 -10.70 25.32
CA HIS A 164 -4.08 -11.67 24.34
C HIS A 164 -2.80 -11.18 23.65
N PRO A 165 -1.68 -11.08 24.37
CA PRO A 165 -0.41 -10.55 23.83
C PRO A 165 0.13 -11.35 22.63
N GLU A 166 -0.14 -12.65 22.56
CA GLU A 166 0.26 -13.55 21.48
C GLU A 166 -0.41 -13.21 20.13
N GLN A 167 -1.52 -12.45 20.14
CA GLN A 167 -2.27 -12.05 18.96
C GLN A 167 -1.93 -10.63 18.48
N TRP A 168 -0.79 -10.08 18.88
CA TRP A 168 -0.40 -8.69 18.60
C TRP A 168 -0.63 -8.26 17.15
N LYS A 169 -0.15 -9.05 16.19
CA LYS A 169 -0.33 -8.75 14.76
C LYS A 169 -1.81 -8.70 14.34
N SER A 170 -2.64 -9.60 14.87
CA SER A 170 -4.09 -9.57 14.65
C SER A 170 -4.71 -8.31 15.24
N HIS A 171 -4.25 -7.88 16.42
CA HIS A 171 -4.74 -6.65 17.04
C HIS A 171 -4.40 -5.40 16.21
N LEU A 172 -3.22 -5.35 15.58
CA LEU A 172 -2.87 -4.28 14.64
C LEU A 172 -3.84 -4.25 13.45
N LYS A 173 -4.12 -5.40 12.83
CA LYS A 173 -5.07 -5.53 11.72
C LYS A 173 -6.46 -5.07 12.12
N THR A 174 -6.97 -5.58 13.24
CA THR A 174 -8.27 -5.21 13.78
C THR A 174 -8.39 -3.72 14.02
N THR A 175 -7.36 -3.10 14.62
CA THR A 175 -7.35 -1.65 14.91
C THR A 175 -7.35 -0.82 13.64
N ALA A 176 -6.49 -1.15 12.67
CA ALA A 176 -6.41 -0.41 11.42
C ALA A 176 -7.73 -0.52 10.62
N ALA A 177 -8.30 -1.73 10.54
CA ALA A 177 -9.58 -1.96 9.86
C ALA A 177 -10.73 -1.26 10.60
N ALA A 178 -10.82 -1.37 11.94
CA ALA A 178 -11.85 -0.72 12.74
C ALA A 178 -11.85 0.81 12.56
N THR A 179 -10.66 1.41 12.60
CA THR A 179 -10.52 2.87 12.43
C THR A 179 -11.06 3.31 11.07
N VAL A 180 -10.66 2.63 9.99
CA VAL A 180 -11.08 3.04 8.64
C VAL A 180 -12.54 2.66 8.34
N LEU A 181 -13.03 1.54 8.85
CA LEU A 181 -14.45 1.14 8.71
C LEU A 181 -15.38 2.14 9.42
N LYS A 182 -15.00 2.58 10.61
CA LYS A 182 -15.75 3.62 11.33
C LYS A 182 -15.72 4.95 10.55
N MET A 183 -14.55 5.36 10.06
CA MET A 183 -14.36 6.58 9.28
C MET A 183 -15.11 6.55 7.95
N ALA A 184 -14.94 5.46 7.17
CA ALA A 184 -15.47 5.39 5.80
C ALA A 184 -16.97 5.05 5.76
N TYR A 185 -17.42 4.18 6.66
CA TYR A 185 -18.76 3.59 6.60
C TYR A 185 -19.59 3.75 7.88
N GLY A 186 -19.05 4.33 8.95
CA GLY A 186 -19.72 4.39 10.26
C GLY A 186 -19.92 3.02 10.89
N TYR A 187 -19.25 1.99 10.36
CA TYR A 187 -19.37 0.60 10.78
C TYR A 187 -18.56 0.33 12.04
N THR A 188 -19.16 -0.38 12.99
CA THR A 188 -18.49 -0.86 14.21
C THR A 188 -18.18 -2.35 14.06
N ILE A 189 -16.89 -2.73 14.19
CA ILE A 189 -16.47 -4.13 14.12
C ILE A 189 -16.96 -4.93 15.32
N GLU A 190 -16.99 -6.27 15.17
CA GLU A 190 -17.24 -7.17 16.28
C GLU A 190 -16.12 -7.08 17.32
N PRO A 191 -16.44 -6.78 18.60
CA PRO A 191 -15.40 -6.49 19.59
C PRO A 191 -14.57 -7.71 19.99
N ASN A 192 -15.17 -8.91 20.06
CA ASN A 192 -14.57 -10.12 20.62
C ASN A 192 -14.68 -11.34 19.70
N LYS A 193 -15.01 -11.14 18.42
CA LYS A 193 -15.14 -12.19 17.41
C LYS A 193 -14.42 -11.77 16.13
N PRO A 194 -14.06 -12.72 15.26
CA PRO A 194 -13.68 -12.39 13.89
C PRO A 194 -14.76 -11.55 13.21
N ASP A 195 -14.35 -10.55 12.46
CA ASP A 195 -15.26 -9.68 11.72
C ASP A 195 -15.08 -9.90 10.21
N MET A 196 -16.18 -10.15 9.52
CA MET A 196 -16.20 -10.49 8.10
C MET A 196 -15.52 -9.41 7.24
N LEU A 197 -15.70 -8.12 7.54
CA LEU A 197 -15.05 -7.06 6.76
C LEU A 197 -13.55 -6.99 7.05
N VAL A 198 -13.09 -7.25 8.28
CA VAL A 198 -11.66 -7.31 8.61
C VAL A 198 -10.97 -8.42 7.84
N ASP A 199 -11.57 -9.61 7.78
CA ASP A 199 -11.01 -10.75 7.05
C ASP A 199 -11.07 -10.53 5.52
N LEU A 200 -12.17 -9.99 5.02
CA LEU A 200 -12.36 -9.69 3.60
C LEU A 200 -11.30 -8.73 3.06
N ILE A 201 -10.97 -7.68 3.81
CA ILE A 201 -9.98 -6.71 3.35
C ILE A 201 -8.56 -7.24 3.40
N ASP A 202 -8.19 -8.02 4.41
CA ASP A 202 -6.88 -8.67 4.51
C ASP A 202 -6.66 -9.63 3.33
N GLN A 203 -7.68 -10.41 2.99
CA GLN A 203 -7.66 -11.28 1.82
C GLN A 203 -7.52 -10.47 0.52
N MET A 204 -8.37 -9.46 0.32
CA MET A 204 -8.39 -8.65 -0.90
C MET A 204 -7.05 -7.93 -1.12
N MET A 205 -6.43 -7.39 -0.07
CA MET A 205 -5.15 -6.70 -0.18
C MET A 205 -3.99 -7.66 -0.47
N THR A 206 -4.01 -8.86 0.09
CA THR A 206 -3.06 -9.91 -0.26
C THR A 206 -3.19 -10.30 -1.74
N GLU A 207 -4.42 -10.51 -2.22
CA GLU A 207 -4.72 -10.82 -3.62
C GLU A 207 -4.30 -9.67 -4.56
N PHE A 208 -4.55 -8.43 -4.17
CA PHE A 208 -4.11 -7.24 -4.91
C PHE A 208 -2.59 -7.17 -5.03
N SER A 209 -1.87 -7.36 -3.92
CA SER A 209 -0.40 -7.32 -3.91
C SER A 209 0.21 -8.34 -4.87
N LEU A 210 -0.39 -9.52 -5.01
CA LEU A 210 0.05 -10.54 -5.96
C LEU A 210 -0.38 -10.26 -7.41
N ALA A 211 -1.57 -9.67 -7.60
CA ALA A 211 -2.10 -9.36 -8.93
C ALA A 211 -1.37 -8.19 -9.60
N ALA A 212 -0.92 -7.22 -8.81
CA ALA A 212 -0.45 -5.94 -9.30
C ALA A 212 1.09 -5.84 -9.47
N VAL A 213 1.82 -6.94 -9.32
CA VAL A 213 3.26 -6.96 -9.62
C VAL A 213 3.44 -6.79 -11.14
N PRO A 214 4.21 -5.79 -11.59
CA PRO A 214 4.40 -5.51 -13.01
C PRO A 214 4.97 -6.72 -13.76
N MET A 215 4.32 -7.10 -14.86
CA MET A 215 4.76 -8.18 -15.76
C MET A 215 4.90 -9.59 -15.10
N ALA A 216 4.41 -9.79 -13.89
CA ALA A 216 4.46 -11.11 -13.23
C ALA A 216 3.50 -12.13 -13.87
N TRP A 217 2.46 -11.66 -14.55
CA TRP A 217 1.47 -12.52 -15.18
C TRP A 217 1.67 -12.57 -16.70
N ALA A 218 1.74 -13.78 -17.26
CA ALA A 218 1.92 -13.95 -18.72
C ALA A 218 0.85 -13.22 -19.54
N VAL A 219 -0.39 -13.09 -19.02
CA VAL A 219 -1.48 -12.35 -19.66
C VAL A 219 -1.25 -10.83 -19.72
N ASP A 220 -0.42 -10.27 -18.86
CA ASP A 220 -0.03 -8.86 -18.92
C ASP A 220 0.97 -8.62 -20.06
N ILE A 221 1.83 -9.61 -20.33
CA ILE A 221 2.82 -9.57 -21.42
C ILE A 221 2.17 -9.93 -22.76
N ILE A 222 1.29 -10.93 -22.77
CA ILE A 222 0.57 -11.42 -23.96
C ILE A 222 -0.94 -11.32 -23.72
N PRO A 223 -1.55 -10.15 -23.94
CA PRO A 223 -2.97 -9.91 -23.64
C PRO A 223 -3.94 -10.87 -24.36
N ALA A 224 -3.52 -11.45 -25.47
CA ALA A 224 -4.32 -12.42 -26.22
C ALA A 224 -4.63 -13.70 -25.40
N LEU A 225 -3.85 -14.05 -24.39
CA LEU A 225 -4.09 -15.21 -23.53
C LEU A 225 -5.44 -15.14 -22.80
N ARG A 226 -5.99 -13.94 -22.59
CA ARG A 226 -7.34 -13.77 -21.99
C ARG A 226 -8.47 -14.38 -22.81
N TYR A 227 -8.28 -14.59 -24.12
CA TYR A 227 -9.29 -15.17 -25.00
C TYR A 227 -9.23 -16.70 -25.10
N LEU A 228 -8.19 -17.34 -24.54
CA LEU A 228 -8.09 -18.79 -24.54
C LEU A 228 -9.27 -19.42 -23.78
N PRO A 229 -9.84 -20.54 -24.27
CA PRO A 229 -10.88 -21.27 -23.54
C PRO A 229 -10.41 -21.75 -22.18
N GLU A 230 -11.34 -21.85 -21.23
CA GLU A 230 -11.06 -22.47 -19.93
C GLU A 230 -10.83 -23.98 -20.10
N GLY A 231 -10.02 -24.57 -19.17
CA GLY A 231 -9.68 -26.00 -19.21
C GLY A 231 -8.39 -26.33 -19.97
N ILE A 232 -7.81 -25.39 -20.70
CA ILE A 232 -6.50 -25.56 -21.32
C ILE A 232 -5.40 -25.47 -20.25
N PRO A 233 -4.36 -26.34 -20.26
CA PRO A 233 -3.21 -26.20 -19.38
C PRO A 233 -2.58 -24.79 -19.46
N GLY A 234 -2.29 -24.18 -18.32
CA GLY A 234 -1.74 -22.82 -18.25
C GLY A 234 -2.78 -21.69 -18.13
N VAL A 235 -4.09 -21.98 -18.21
CA VAL A 235 -5.18 -20.95 -18.15
C VAL A 235 -5.81 -20.84 -16.75
N LYS A 236 -5.26 -21.48 -15.72
CA LYS A 236 -5.74 -21.38 -14.32
C LYS A 236 -5.81 -19.96 -13.79
N PHE A 237 -5.06 -19.02 -14.37
CA PHE A 237 -5.13 -17.62 -13.98
C PHE A 237 -6.54 -17.01 -14.08
N LYS A 238 -7.41 -17.51 -14.99
CA LYS A 238 -8.79 -17.03 -15.12
C LYS A 238 -9.66 -17.41 -13.92
N GLU A 239 -9.49 -18.61 -13.38
CA GLU A 239 -10.17 -19.05 -12.17
C GLU A 239 -9.72 -18.20 -10.97
N THR A 240 -8.40 -17.99 -10.85
CA THR A 240 -7.81 -17.09 -9.85
C THR A 240 -8.39 -15.68 -9.97
N ALA A 241 -8.42 -15.13 -11.18
CA ALA A 241 -8.95 -13.79 -11.42
C ALA A 241 -10.44 -13.67 -11.04
N ARG A 242 -11.28 -14.67 -11.35
CA ARG A 242 -12.70 -14.68 -10.96
C ARG A 242 -12.88 -14.71 -9.45
N ARG A 243 -12.06 -15.51 -8.74
CA ARG A 243 -12.08 -15.53 -7.28
C ARG A 243 -11.72 -14.15 -6.71
N TRP A 244 -10.62 -13.57 -7.19
CA TRP A 244 -10.15 -12.25 -6.76
C TRP A 244 -11.11 -11.12 -7.12
N LYS A 245 -11.79 -11.23 -8.27
CA LYS A 245 -12.84 -10.29 -8.65
C LYS A 245 -14.00 -10.28 -7.65
N ARG A 246 -14.36 -11.43 -7.10
CA ARG A 246 -15.41 -11.49 -6.06
C ARG A 246 -14.97 -10.77 -4.79
N SER A 247 -13.72 -10.95 -4.35
CA SER A 247 -13.19 -10.28 -3.16
C SER A 247 -13.21 -8.75 -3.29
N ILE A 248 -12.72 -8.20 -4.42
CA ILE A 248 -12.72 -6.75 -4.61
C ILE A 248 -14.12 -6.17 -4.77
N HIS A 249 -15.05 -6.86 -5.45
CA HIS A 249 -16.43 -6.42 -5.53
C HIS A 249 -17.11 -6.45 -4.15
N ALA A 250 -16.94 -7.51 -3.39
CA ALA A 250 -17.49 -7.60 -2.04
C ALA A 250 -16.97 -6.48 -1.13
N SER A 251 -15.66 -6.19 -1.18
CA SER A 251 -15.07 -5.11 -0.36
C SER A 251 -15.56 -3.70 -0.72
N GLY A 252 -16.03 -3.50 -1.95
CA GLY A 252 -16.64 -2.23 -2.37
C GLY A 252 -18.12 -2.13 -1.99
N TYR A 253 -18.90 -3.13 -2.37
CA TYR A 253 -20.36 -3.04 -2.34
C TYR A 253 -20.99 -3.41 -0.99
N ILE A 254 -20.45 -4.40 -0.27
CA ILE A 254 -21.06 -4.83 1.01
C ILE A 254 -21.08 -3.67 2.02
N PRO A 255 -19.96 -3.00 2.34
CA PRO A 255 -20.00 -1.89 3.29
C PRO A 255 -20.71 -0.64 2.74
N TYR A 256 -20.71 -0.41 1.42
CA TYR A 256 -21.50 0.66 0.81
C TYR A 256 -23.01 0.41 0.99
N ASN A 257 -23.48 -0.79 0.68
CA ASN A 257 -24.90 -1.18 0.85
C ASN A 257 -25.34 -1.08 2.31
N PHE A 258 -24.48 -1.43 3.26
CA PHE A 258 -24.73 -1.22 4.68
C PHE A 258 -25.05 0.25 4.97
N VAL A 259 -24.21 1.20 4.53
CA VAL A 259 -24.48 2.63 4.75
C VAL A 259 -25.77 3.08 4.08
N ARG A 260 -26.04 2.64 2.86
CA ARG A 260 -27.27 3.00 2.14
C ARG A 260 -28.54 2.53 2.87
N ARG A 261 -28.51 1.32 3.44
CA ARG A 261 -29.63 0.80 4.27
C ARG A 261 -29.80 1.62 5.55
N GLN A 262 -28.70 1.94 6.24
CA GLN A 262 -28.73 2.79 7.44
C GLN A 262 -29.27 4.19 7.13
N MET A 263 -28.90 4.78 6.00
CA MET A 263 -29.47 6.08 5.59
C MET A 263 -30.97 6.01 5.32
N ALA A 264 -31.44 4.94 4.67
CA ALA A 264 -32.86 4.72 4.40
C ALA A 264 -33.68 4.54 5.69
N SER A 265 -33.09 3.94 6.72
CA SER A 265 -33.72 3.72 8.05
C SER A 265 -33.54 4.92 8.99
N LEU A 266 -32.89 6.00 8.56
CA LEU A 266 -32.54 7.17 9.38
C LEU A 266 -31.67 6.83 10.62
N THR A 267 -30.92 5.75 10.56
CA THR A 267 -30.02 5.28 11.63
C THR A 267 -28.54 5.47 11.28
N SER A 268 -28.24 6.13 10.14
CA SER A 268 -26.87 6.28 9.66
C SER A 268 -26.03 7.14 10.59
N ARG A 269 -24.81 6.66 10.88
CA ARG A 269 -23.78 7.45 11.55
C ARG A 269 -23.08 8.34 10.52
N PRO A 270 -22.62 9.56 10.89
CA PRO A 270 -21.81 10.39 10.01
C PRO A 270 -20.52 9.66 9.60
N CYS A 271 -20.32 9.47 8.29
CA CYS A 271 -19.13 8.83 7.75
C CYS A 271 -18.82 9.38 6.35
N TYR A 272 -17.68 9.01 5.78
CA TYR A 272 -17.28 9.45 4.44
C TYR A 272 -18.38 9.19 3.38
N VAL A 273 -18.92 7.98 3.33
CA VAL A 273 -19.97 7.60 2.37
C VAL A 273 -21.24 8.42 2.59
N SER A 274 -21.76 8.48 3.83
CA SER A 274 -23.04 9.18 4.11
C SER A 274 -22.94 10.67 3.82
N LYS A 275 -21.82 11.32 4.18
CA LYS A 275 -21.56 12.75 3.89
C LYS A 275 -21.55 13.03 2.39
N LEU A 276 -20.83 12.22 1.59
CA LEU A 276 -20.76 12.41 0.14
C LEU A 276 -22.10 12.15 -0.54
N VAL A 277 -22.83 11.09 -0.15
CA VAL A 277 -24.16 10.81 -0.69
C VAL A 277 -25.10 11.99 -0.44
N GLN A 278 -25.18 12.49 0.79
CA GLN A 278 -26.04 13.64 1.14
C GLN A 278 -25.67 14.88 0.37
N GLN A 279 -24.39 15.21 0.31
CA GLN A 279 -23.91 16.40 -0.38
C GLN A 279 -24.18 16.35 -1.87
N LEU A 280 -23.78 15.26 -2.55
CA LEU A 280 -23.92 15.17 -4.00
C LEU A 280 -25.39 15.05 -4.44
N THR A 281 -26.24 14.43 -3.61
CA THR A 281 -27.68 14.44 -3.80
C THR A 281 -28.26 15.86 -3.68
N HIS A 282 -27.80 16.64 -2.71
CA HIS A 282 -28.23 18.03 -2.53
C HIS A 282 -27.72 18.97 -3.65
N GLU A 283 -26.51 18.74 -4.17
CA GLU A 283 -25.90 19.49 -5.27
C GLU A 283 -26.54 19.13 -6.65
N SER A 284 -27.24 18.01 -6.74
CA SER A 284 -27.88 17.55 -7.99
C SER A 284 -29.19 18.30 -8.26
N ALA A 285 -29.41 18.69 -9.51
CA ALA A 285 -30.60 19.44 -9.92
C ALA A 285 -31.92 18.64 -9.78
N ASP A 286 -31.85 17.30 -9.85
CA ASP A 286 -33.01 16.41 -9.71
C ASP A 286 -33.12 15.78 -8.33
N GLY A 287 -32.25 16.18 -7.38
CA GLY A 287 -32.20 15.61 -6.03
C GLY A 287 -31.79 14.14 -5.97
N LYS A 288 -31.11 13.62 -7.01
CA LYS A 288 -30.67 12.22 -7.08
C LYS A 288 -29.17 12.12 -7.26
N LEU A 289 -28.61 11.05 -6.70
CA LEU A 289 -27.21 10.72 -6.91
C LEU A 289 -27.01 10.17 -8.33
N SER A 290 -26.07 10.73 -9.10
CA SER A 290 -25.74 10.20 -10.42
C SER A 290 -25.03 8.85 -10.31
N GLY A 291 -25.18 7.97 -11.30
CA GLY A 291 -24.47 6.69 -11.32
C GLY A 291 -22.95 6.84 -11.34
N GLU A 292 -22.42 7.91 -11.95
CA GLU A 292 -20.97 8.21 -11.93
C GLU A 292 -20.49 8.62 -10.53
N ASP A 293 -21.28 9.38 -9.79
CA ASP A 293 -20.93 9.80 -8.43
C ASP A 293 -21.09 8.63 -7.46
N GLU A 294 -22.13 7.81 -7.62
CA GLU A 294 -22.30 6.59 -6.84
C GLU A 294 -21.11 5.65 -7.02
N HIS A 295 -20.70 5.39 -8.26
CA HIS A 295 -19.51 4.62 -8.58
C HIS A 295 -18.25 5.23 -7.94
N ALA A 296 -18.10 6.56 -8.00
CA ALA A 296 -16.96 7.24 -7.39
C ALA A 296 -16.95 7.12 -5.85
N ILE A 297 -18.10 7.21 -5.20
CA ILE A 297 -18.22 7.02 -3.75
C ILE A 297 -17.83 5.59 -3.36
N ILE A 298 -18.39 4.58 -4.01
CA ILE A 298 -18.09 3.17 -3.74
C ILE A 298 -16.58 2.92 -3.80
N TRP A 299 -15.95 3.30 -4.91
CA TRP A 299 -14.55 2.93 -5.14
C TRP A 299 -13.53 3.82 -4.43
N THR A 300 -13.89 5.05 -4.09
CA THR A 300 -13.03 5.85 -3.20
C THR A 300 -13.11 5.37 -1.75
N ALA A 301 -14.29 4.98 -1.28
CA ALA A 301 -14.46 4.40 0.05
C ALA A 301 -13.76 3.03 0.16
N ALA A 302 -13.91 2.15 -0.85
CA ALA A 302 -13.19 0.88 -0.92
C ALA A 302 -11.66 1.07 -0.96
N SER A 303 -11.19 2.10 -1.68
CA SER A 303 -9.76 2.43 -1.72
C SER A 303 -9.23 2.94 -0.40
N LEU A 304 -10.02 3.73 0.36
CA LEU A 304 -9.67 4.14 1.72
C LEU A 304 -9.58 2.93 2.65
N TYR A 305 -10.59 2.05 2.56
CA TYR A 305 -10.69 0.85 3.36
C TYR A 305 -9.46 -0.05 3.17
N GLY A 306 -9.14 -0.44 1.92
CA GLY A 306 -7.97 -1.27 1.65
C GLY A 306 -6.65 -0.62 2.03
N ALA A 307 -6.44 0.63 1.58
CA ALA A 307 -5.16 1.30 1.79
C ALA A 307 -4.85 1.55 3.27
N ALA A 308 -5.82 2.01 4.06
CA ALA A 308 -5.58 2.36 5.46
C ALA A 308 -5.54 1.14 6.39
N ALA A 309 -6.31 0.09 6.09
CA ALA A 309 -6.36 -1.12 6.90
C ALA A 309 -5.07 -1.95 6.82
N ASP A 310 -4.32 -1.86 5.72
CA ASP A 310 -3.20 -2.75 5.45
C ASP A 310 -1.82 -2.09 5.61
N THR A 311 -1.62 -0.92 5.00
CA THR A 311 -0.30 -0.27 4.98
C THR A 311 0.21 0.12 6.38
N THR A 312 -0.68 0.58 7.26
CA THR A 312 -0.35 0.88 8.66
C THR A 312 0.12 -0.36 9.41
N VAL A 313 -0.49 -1.52 9.15
CA VAL A 313 -0.11 -2.81 9.76
C VAL A 313 1.28 -3.25 9.33
N ILE A 314 1.63 -3.07 8.04
CA ILE A 314 2.98 -3.37 7.54
C ILE A 314 4.02 -2.57 8.31
N THR A 315 3.85 -1.26 8.41
CA THR A 315 4.78 -0.37 9.12
C THR A 315 4.88 -0.71 10.61
N LEU A 316 3.75 -0.93 11.29
CA LEU A 316 3.73 -1.26 12.73
C LEU A 316 4.29 -2.66 13.01
N THR A 317 4.16 -3.60 12.08
CA THR A 317 4.79 -4.92 12.20
C THR A 317 6.32 -4.81 12.07
N ALA A 318 6.81 -4.06 11.08
CA ALA A 318 8.24 -3.80 10.93
C ALA A 318 8.80 -2.99 12.12
N PHE A 319 8.06 -1.99 12.60
CA PHE A 319 8.38 -1.26 13.83
C PHE A 319 8.51 -2.20 15.04
N THR A 320 7.59 -3.17 15.19
CA THR A 320 7.66 -4.16 16.27
C THR A 320 8.99 -4.96 16.22
N ALA A 321 9.37 -5.42 15.02
CA ALA A 321 10.65 -6.09 14.83
C ALA A 321 11.84 -5.18 15.19
N ALA A 322 11.79 -3.91 14.77
CA ALA A 322 12.83 -2.94 15.07
C ALA A 322 12.99 -2.71 16.58
N MET A 323 11.90 -2.67 17.36
CA MET A 323 11.98 -2.51 18.83
C MET A 323 12.65 -3.70 19.51
N ILE A 324 12.52 -4.89 18.93
CA ILE A 324 13.18 -6.12 19.45
C ILE A 324 14.65 -6.15 19.04
N MET A 325 14.96 -5.79 17.79
CA MET A 325 16.32 -5.79 17.25
C MET A 325 17.18 -4.66 17.82
N PHE A 326 16.57 -3.52 18.15
CA PHE A 326 17.23 -2.31 18.65
C PHE A 326 16.67 -1.88 20.02
N PRO A 327 16.89 -2.65 21.10
CA PRO A 327 16.25 -2.41 22.41
C PRO A 327 16.63 -1.06 23.03
N ASN A 328 17.79 -0.51 22.69
CA ASN A 328 18.18 0.84 23.13
C ASN A 328 17.28 1.93 22.56
N VAL A 329 16.84 1.78 21.30
CA VAL A 329 15.90 2.72 20.66
C VAL A 329 14.55 2.69 21.39
N GLN A 330 14.06 1.48 21.71
CA GLN A 330 12.84 1.32 22.50
C GLN A 330 12.97 2.00 23.87
N LYS A 331 14.09 1.80 24.56
CA LYS A 331 14.34 2.41 25.86
C LYS A 331 14.36 3.93 25.79
N MET A 332 15.07 4.52 24.83
CA MET A 332 15.15 5.98 24.67
C MET A 332 13.76 6.59 24.40
N ALA A 333 12.94 5.93 23.58
CA ALA A 333 11.57 6.34 23.32
C ALA A 333 10.70 6.30 24.58
N GLN A 334 10.83 5.25 25.39
CA GLN A 334 10.13 5.10 26.67
C GLN A 334 10.58 6.16 27.68
N ASP A 335 11.88 6.42 27.78
CA ASP A 335 12.46 7.45 28.66
C ASP A 335 11.96 8.86 28.28
N GLU A 336 11.81 9.17 26.98
CA GLU A 336 11.20 10.45 26.55
C GLU A 336 9.74 10.56 26.97
N ILE A 337 8.94 9.52 26.75
CA ILE A 337 7.52 9.51 27.14
C ILE A 337 7.39 9.67 28.65
N ASP A 338 8.17 8.95 29.44
CA ASP A 338 8.13 9.02 30.91
C ASP A 338 8.49 10.42 31.43
N ARG A 339 9.45 11.08 30.82
CA ARG A 339 9.89 12.42 31.16
C ARG A 339 8.86 13.50 30.79
N VAL A 340 8.20 13.38 29.63
CA VAL A 340 7.33 14.41 29.07
C VAL A 340 5.88 14.23 29.47
N VAL A 341 5.37 13.01 29.38
CA VAL A 341 3.95 12.67 29.62
C VAL A 341 3.75 12.12 31.04
N GLY A 342 4.76 11.42 31.55
CA GLY A 342 4.66 10.69 32.80
C GLY A 342 3.92 9.37 32.64
N SER A 343 3.59 8.75 33.77
CA SER A 343 2.96 7.43 33.82
C SER A 343 1.51 7.44 34.32
N GLU A 344 0.90 8.64 34.43
CA GLU A 344 -0.50 8.79 34.91
C GLU A 344 -1.50 8.80 33.76
N ARG A 345 -1.07 9.08 32.54
CA ARG A 345 -1.90 9.12 31.33
C ARG A 345 -1.14 8.60 30.13
N LEU A 346 -1.87 8.36 29.05
CA LEU A 346 -1.24 8.05 27.77
C LEU A 346 -0.87 9.31 26.98
N PRO A 347 0.13 9.24 26.09
CA PRO A 347 0.36 10.26 25.07
C PRO A 347 -0.87 10.48 24.19
N THR A 348 -1.10 11.72 23.80
CA THR A 348 -2.16 12.16 22.89
C THR A 348 -1.55 12.90 21.69
N PHE A 349 -2.36 13.29 20.72
CA PHE A 349 -1.90 14.11 19.59
C PHE A 349 -1.33 15.47 20.04
N ALA A 350 -1.83 16.02 21.15
CA ALA A 350 -1.34 17.29 21.69
C ALA A 350 0.10 17.22 22.23
N ASP A 351 0.57 16.02 22.59
CA ASP A 351 1.92 15.81 23.11
C ASP A 351 2.98 15.75 22.01
N ARG A 352 2.59 15.60 20.74
CA ARG A 352 3.50 15.28 19.63
C ARG A 352 4.67 16.24 19.50
N GLU A 353 4.43 17.55 19.61
CA GLU A 353 5.47 18.57 19.50
C GLU A 353 6.49 18.51 20.65
N SER A 354 6.12 17.93 21.78
CA SER A 354 6.96 17.73 22.96
C SER A 354 7.67 16.38 22.98
N LEU A 355 7.42 15.51 21.97
CA LEU A 355 7.96 14.17 21.82
C LEU A 355 8.80 14.03 20.54
N PRO A 356 9.90 14.79 20.40
CA PRO A 356 10.70 14.81 19.16
C PRO A 356 11.35 13.46 18.82
N TYR A 357 11.73 12.63 19.81
CA TYR A 357 12.28 11.31 19.56
C TYR A 357 11.21 10.35 19.03
N ILE A 358 9.99 10.41 19.54
CA ILE A 358 8.85 9.64 19.00
C ILE A 358 8.53 10.08 17.58
N ASP A 359 8.53 11.41 17.27
CA ASP A 359 8.31 11.87 15.88
C ASP A 359 9.43 11.38 14.94
N ALA A 360 10.67 11.40 15.41
CA ALA A 360 11.82 10.85 14.69
C ALA A 360 11.69 9.33 14.46
N LEU A 361 11.19 8.59 15.45
CA LEU A 361 10.94 7.16 15.36
C LEU A 361 9.84 6.83 14.34
N VAL A 362 8.79 7.64 14.22
CA VAL A 362 7.76 7.51 13.18
C VAL A 362 8.36 7.70 11.78
N LYS A 363 9.27 8.66 11.61
CA LYS A 363 9.99 8.86 10.35
C LYS A 363 10.86 7.63 10.04
N GLU A 364 11.62 7.15 11.03
CA GLU A 364 12.50 6.00 10.85
C GLU A 364 11.74 4.72 10.51
N ALA A 365 10.56 4.49 11.10
CA ALA A 365 9.71 3.37 10.74
C ALA A 365 9.29 3.40 9.25
N SER A 366 9.06 4.59 8.71
CA SER A 366 8.72 4.79 7.28
C SER A 366 9.93 4.64 6.35
N ARG A 367 11.15 4.96 6.84
CA ARG A 367 12.40 4.84 6.09
C ARG A 367 12.90 3.40 6.02
N TRP A 368 12.99 2.76 7.19
CA TRP A 368 13.66 1.47 7.36
C TRP A 368 12.93 0.31 6.70
N TRP A 369 11.58 0.39 6.61
CA TRP A 369 10.78 -0.61 5.93
C TRP A 369 9.79 0.05 4.95
N PRO A 370 10.25 0.40 3.73
CA PRO A 370 9.37 0.95 2.71
C PRO A 370 8.29 -0.05 2.30
N ILE A 371 7.03 0.35 2.42
CA ILE A 371 5.87 -0.51 2.11
C ILE A 371 5.86 -0.95 0.64
N SER A 372 6.25 -0.06 -0.27
CA SER A 372 6.35 -0.33 -1.70
C SER A 372 7.76 0.07 -2.19
N PRO A 373 8.72 -0.86 -2.15
CA PRO A 373 10.14 -0.58 -2.40
C PRO A 373 10.44 -0.03 -3.80
N MET A 374 9.60 -0.37 -4.80
CA MET A 374 9.67 0.15 -6.17
C MET A 374 8.59 1.17 -6.48
N GLY A 375 7.92 1.72 -5.45
CA GLY A 375 6.75 2.55 -5.62
C GLY A 375 5.61 1.82 -6.34
N PHE A 376 4.54 2.57 -6.65
CA PHE A 376 3.49 2.07 -7.54
C PHE A 376 3.84 2.49 -8.97
N PRO A 377 3.83 1.58 -9.96
CA PRO A 377 4.27 1.87 -11.32
C PRO A 377 3.55 3.07 -11.93
N HIS A 378 4.29 4.05 -12.40
CA HIS A 378 3.79 5.13 -13.24
C HIS A 378 3.86 4.72 -14.71
N THR A 379 3.16 5.43 -15.61
CA THR A 379 3.25 5.22 -17.05
C THR A 379 3.44 6.55 -17.76
N ALA A 380 4.39 6.60 -18.67
CA ALA A 380 4.59 7.73 -19.56
C ALA A 380 3.37 7.84 -20.51
N THR A 381 2.68 8.98 -20.52
CA THR A 381 1.50 9.22 -21.36
C THR A 381 1.86 9.75 -22.75
N GLU A 382 3.10 10.16 -22.94
CA GLU A 382 3.71 10.60 -24.20
C GLU A 382 5.20 10.29 -24.18
N ASP A 383 5.88 10.48 -25.30
CA ASP A 383 7.35 10.34 -25.37
C ASP A 383 8.03 11.42 -24.54
N ILE A 384 9.06 11.04 -23.78
CA ILE A 384 9.81 11.92 -22.88
C ILE A 384 11.29 11.85 -23.23
N GLU A 385 11.89 13.02 -23.47
CA GLU A 385 13.35 13.15 -23.52
C GLU A 385 13.86 13.57 -22.14
N TYR A 386 14.84 12.82 -21.63
CA TYR A 386 15.47 13.06 -20.35
C TYR A 386 16.98 12.78 -20.42
N GLU A 387 17.81 13.82 -20.24
CA GLU A 387 19.29 13.71 -20.27
C GLU A 387 19.84 12.98 -21.53
N GLY A 388 19.24 13.25 -22.69
CA GLY A 388 19.61 12.60 -23.96
C GLY A 388 19.13 11.17 -24.13
N MET A 389 18.34 10.66 -23.16
CA MET A 389 17.65 9.39 -23.21
C MET A 389 16.20 9.58 -23.64
N HIS A 390 15.69 8.62 -24.40
CA HIS A 390 14.30 8.57 -24.84
C HIS A 390 13.50 7.56 -24.00
N ILE A 391 12.45 8.02 -23.35
CA ILE A 391 11.49 7.19 -22.64
C ILE A 391 10.21 7.15 -23.50
N PRO A 392 9.91 6.05 -24.18
CA PRO A 392 8.76 5.95 -25.06
C PRO A 392 7.42 6.09 -24.32
N LYS A 393 6.42 6.61 -24.97
CA LYS A 393 5.04 6.56 -24.51
C LYS A 393 4.65 5.12 -24.15
N GLY A 394 3.98 4.94 -23.05
CA GLY A 394 3.58 3.63 -22.52
C GLY A 394 4.63 2.95 -21.66
N SER A 395 5.85 3.51 -21.56
CA SER A 395 6.87 2.96 -20.64
C SER A 395 6.38 3.00 -19.20
N LEU A 396 6.63 1.92 -18.47
CA LEU A 396 6.45 1.83 -17.03
C LEU A 396 7.63 2.52 -16.34
N LEU A 397 7.36 3.36 -15.35
CA LEU A 397 8.38 4.09 -14.60
C LEU A 397 8.32 3.61 -13.14
N LEU A 398 9.39 3.02 -12.66
CA LEU A 398 9.53 2.49 -11.29
C LEU A 398 10.58 3.29 -10.53
N PRO A 399 10.21 4.12 -9.55
CA PRO A 399 11.19 4.73 -8.65
C PRO A 399 11.70 3.70 -7.65
N ALA A 400 13.02 3.58 -7.51
CA ALA A 400 13.67 2.68 -6.57
C ALA A 400 13.60 3.25 -5.13
N VAL A 401 12.38 3.34 -4.57
CA VAL A 401 12.10 3.96 -3.26
C VAL A 401 12.94 3.33 -2.15
N TRP A 402 13.12 1.99 -2.18
CA TRP A 402 13.98 1.33 -1.21
C TRP A 402 15.38 1.92 -1.24
N TRP A 403 15.98 2.06 -2.43
CA TRP A 403 17.31 2.65 -2.59
C TRP A 403 17.34 4.10 -2.10
N PHE A 404 16.35 4.92 -2.44
CA PHE A 404 16.32 6.32 -2.01
C PHE A 404 16.28 6.48 -0.48
N LEU A 405 15.76 5.49 0.22
CA LEU A 405 15.65 5.46 1.68
C LEU A 405 16.81 4.68 2.35
N HIS A 406 17.67 4.00 1.55
CA HIS A 406 18.81 3.21 2.03
C HIS A 406 20.14 3.64 1.37
N ASP A 407 20.15 4.77 0.70
CA ASP A 407 21.38 5.33 0.14
C ASP A 407 22.34 5.76 1.27
N PRO A 408 23.52 5.13 1.42
CA PRO A 408 24.46 5.45 2.49
C PRO A 408 25.06 6.86 2.40
N GLU A 409 25.01 7.51 1.22
CA GLU A 409 25.41 8.90 1.06
C GLU A 409 24.39 9.88 1.67
N VAL A 410 23.13 9.45 1.83
CA VAL A 410 22.02 10.25 2.36
C VAL A 410 21.70 9.87 3.81
N TYR A 411 21.69 8.58 4.10
CA TYR A 411 21.37 8.00 5.42
C TYR A 411 22.55 7.15 5.90
N ALA A 412 23.31 7.67 6.84
CA ALA A 412 24.47 6.94 7.39
C ALA A 412 24.00 5.64 8.06
N ASP A 413 24.70 4.52 7.77
CA ASP A 413 24.36 3.18 8.27
C ASP A 413 22.86 2.85 8.03
N PRO A 414 22.41 2.74 6.78
CA PRO A 414 20.98 2.71 6.43
C PRO A 414 20.24 1.45 6.91
N GLU A 415 20.94 0.36 7.15
CA GLU A 415 20.36 -0.89 7.68
C GLU A 415 20.04 -0.80 9.17
N ARG A 416 20.67 0.13 9.88
CA ARG A 416 20.38 0.37 11.27
C ARG A 416 19.12 1.20 11.44
N PHE A 417 18.23 0.75 12.34
CA PHE A 417 17.08 1.53 12.77
C PHE A 417 17.51 2.58 13.80
N ASP A 418 17.60 3.83 13.40
CA ASP A 418 18.20 4.91 14.18
C ASP A 418 17.40 6.23 14.05
N PRO A 419 16.46 6.49 14.98
CA PRO A 419 15.68 7.73 14.97
C PRO A 419 16.49 9.01 15.12
N GLU A 420 17.68 8.95 15.77
CA GLU A 420 18.52 10.12 16.02
C GLU A 420 19.02 10.78 14.73
N ARG A 421 18.95 10.07 13.58
CA ARG A 421 19.27 10.63 12.27
C ARG A 421 18.43 11.85 11.91
N PHE A 422 17.20 11.94 12.41
CA PHE A 422 16.29 13.06 12.16
C PHE A 422 16.34 14.16 13.21
N LEU A 423 17.19 14.01 14.22
CA LEU A 423 17.40 14.99 15.27
C LEU A 423 18.71 15.77 15.03
N ALA A 424 18.80 16.96 15.62
CA ALA A 424 20.06 17.71 15.61
C ALA A 424 21.16 16.94 16.35
N PRO A 425 22.43 16.97 15.88
CA PRO A 425 22.93 17.79 14.76
C PRO A 425 22.81 17.14 13.37
N ARG A 426 22.38 15.87 13.25
CA ARG A 426 22.38 15.13 11.98
C ARG A 426 21.35 15.66 11.00
N SER A 427 20.10 15.77 11.40
CA SER A 427 18.99 16.33 10.61
C SER A 427 18.93 15.78 9.18
N GLU A 428 19.05 14.45 9.03
CA GLU A 428 18.96 13.77 7.73
C GLU A 428 17.58 14.01 7.08
N PRO A 429 17.43 13.91 5.76
CA PRO A 429 16.20 14.25 5.04
C PRO A 429 14.98 13.47 5.51
N ASP A 430 13.80 14.09 5.48
CA ASP A 430 12.54 13.46 5.84
C ASP A 430 12.18 12.35 4.82
N PRO A 431 12.09 11.08 5.22
CA PRO A 431 11.81 9.96 4.32
C PRO A 431 10.42 10.02 3.69
N ARG A 432 9.49 10.77 4.27
CA ARG A 432 8.10 10.88 3.80
C ARG A 432 7.98 11.56 2.44
N THR A 433 9.02 12.26 1.97
CA THR A 433 9.10 12.80 0.61
C THR A 433 9.16 11.70 -0.46
N GLU A 434 9.67 10.51 -0.10
CA GLU A 434 9.79 9.36 -0.99
C GLU A 434 8.73 8.28 -0.67
N ALA A 435 8.54 7.98 0.62
CA ALA A 435 7.70 6.89 1.08
C ALA A 435 6.21 7.04 0.67
N PHE A 436 5.71 8.26 0.50
CA PHE A 436 4.33 8.54 0.11
C PHE A 436 4.13 8.80 -1.40
N GLY A 437 5.17 8.57 -2.23
CA GLY A 437 5.09 8.70 -3.69
C GLY A 437 5.08 10.16 -4.18
N TYR A 438 4.82 10.35 -5.48
CA TYR A 438 5.19 11.54 -6.22
C TYR A 438 4.01 12.23 -6.92
N GLY A 439 4.10 13.53 -7.07
CA GLY A 439 3.30 14.38 -7.91
C GLY A 439 1.80 14.19 -7.77
N ARG A 440 1.10 14.02 -8.89
CA ARG A 440 -0.35 13.83 -8.91
C ARG A 440 -0.80 12.48 -8.32
N ARG A 441 0.15 11.60 -8.03
CA ARG A 441 -0.05 10.25 -7.46
C ARG A 441 0.35 10.14 -5.99
N ILE A 442 0.82 11.22 -5.38
CA ILE A 442 1.15 11.25 -3.95
C ILE A 442 0.00 10.70 -3.10
N CYS A 443 0.33 9.94 -2.06
CA CYS A 443 -0.65 9.33 -1.17
C CYS A 443 -1.65 10.35 -0.61
N PRO A 444 -2.96 10.19 -0.84
CA PRO A 444 -3.96 11.11 -0.30
C PRO A 444 -4.10 10.99 1.23
N GLY A 445 -3.82 9.80 1.78
CA GLY A 445 -3.94 9.49 3.21
C GLY A 445 -2.68 9.75 4.03
N ARG A 446 -1.63 10.39 3.49
CA ARG A 446 -0.35 10.54 4.17
C ARG A 446 -0.44 11.22 5.55
N PHE A 447 -1.32 12.19 5.73
CA PHE A 447 -1.49 12.87 7.02
C PHE A 447 -2.23 12.01 8.03
N PHE A 448 -3.21 11.24 7.56
CA PHE A 448 -3.93 10.27 8.38
C PHE A 448 -3.00 9.11 8.81
N ALA A 449 -2.21 8.56 7.89
CA ALA A 449 -1.24 7.50 8.18
C ALA A 449 -0.18 7.97 9.20
N ASP A 450 0.37 9.17 9.00
CA ASP A 450 1.37 9.76 9.89
C ASP A 450 0.82 9.96 11.32
N SER A 451 -0.43 10.43 11.46
CA SER A 451 -1.09 10.55 12.77
C SER A 451 -1.39 9.19 13.40
N SER A 452 -1.85 8.21 12.62
CA SER A 452 -2.11 6.85 13.10
C SER A 452 -0.84 6.17 13.62
N LEU A 453 0.27 6.30 12.89
CA LEU A 453 1.56 5.75 13.28
C LEU A 453 2.06 6.42 14.57
N PHE A 454 2.01 7.74 14.63
CA PHE A 454 2.43 8.46 15.83
C PHE A 454 1.68 7.99 17.08
N LEU A 455 0.36 7.96 17.04
CA LEU A 455 -0.45 7.59 18.20
C LEU A 455 -0.21 6.13 18.61
N ASN A 456 -0.22 5.21 17.64
CA ASN A 456 0.03 3.80 17.89
C ASN A 456 1.40 3.56 18.53
N ILE A 457 2.45 4.12 17.97
CA ILE A 457 3.83 3.99 18.45
C ILE A 457 3.95 4.60 19.85
N ALA A 458 3.48 5.83 20.05
CA ALA A 458 3.59 6.53 21.33
C ALA A 458 2.85 5.78 22.45
N GLN A 459 1.60 5.38 22.23
CA GLN A 459 0.79 4.72 23.27
C GLN A 459 1.26 3.27 23.52
N THR A 460 1.70 2.56 22.49
CA THR A 460 2.25 1.21 22.64
C THR A 460 3.54 1.25 23.47
N LEU A 461 4.48 2.13 23.15
CA LEU A 461 5.73 2.27 23.92
C LEU A 461 5.53 2.84 25.33
N ALA A 462 4.49 3.66 25.52
CA ALA A 462 4.09 4.11 26.85
C ALA A 462 3.70 2.94 27.76
N THR A 463 3.11 1.88 27.23
CA THR A 463 2.44 0.83 28.01
C THR A 463 3.13 -0.53 27.97
N PHE A 464 3.76 -0.89 26.85
CA PHE A 464 4.35 -2.20 26.61
C PHE A 464 5.85 -2.12 26.31
N SER A 465 6.51 -3.25 26.54
CA SER A 465 7.87 -3.53 26.04
C SER A 465 7.85 -4.76 25.17
N PHE A 466 8.65 -4.71 24.09
CA PHE A 466 8.91 -5.83 23.19
C PHE A 466 10.27 -6.43 23.50
N THR A 467 10.33 -7.76 23.56
CA THR A 467 11.57 -8.49 23.81
C THR A 467 11.64 -9.72 22.93
N LYS A 468 12.85 -10.27 22.78
CA LYS A 468 13.03 -11.56 22.14
C LYS A 468 12.25 -12.64 22.90
N LYS A 469 11.67 -13.59 22.17
CA LYS A 469 11.08 -14.77 22.77
C LYS A 469 12.18 -15.69 23.27
N VAL A 470 11.98 -16.28 24.44
CA VAL A 470 12.86 -17.32 24.96
C VAL A 470 12.37 -18.69 24.49
N GLY A 471 13.23 -19.44 23.83
CA GLY A 471 12.95 -20.79 23.35
C GLY A 471 12.86 -21.82 24.48
N LYS A 472 12.47 -23.04 24.13
CA LYS A 472 12.38 -24.16 25.11
C LYS A 472 13.73 -24.56 25.69
N ASP A 473 14.82 -24.20 25.04
CA ASP A 473 16.22 -24.42 25.47
C ASP A 473 16.75 -23.30 26.40
N GLY A 474 15.90 -22.32 26.72
CA GLY A 474 16.26 -21.18 27.56
C GLY A 474 17.04 -20.07 26.83
N LYS A 475 17.25 -20.18 25.52
CA LYS A 475 17.95 -19.16 24.72
C LYS A 475 16.98 -18.19 24.07
N GLU A 476 17.42 -16.95 23.90
CA GLU A 476 16.68 -15.96 23.10
C GLU A 476 16.66 -16.35 21.62
N ILE A 477 15.49 -16.18 20.99
CA ILE A 477 15.31 -16.38 19.56
C ILE A 477 15.59 -15.05 18.86
N ASP A 478 16.59 -15.03 17.98
CA ASP A 478 16.91 -13.84 17.20
C ASP A 478 15.81 -13.54 16.17
N VAL A 479 15.47 -12.27 16.05
CA VAL A 479 14.52 -11.79 15.03
C VAL A 479 15.31 -11.41 13.78
N ASN A 480 15.00 -12.10 12.68
CA ASN A 480 15.42 -11.72 11.35
C ASN A 480 14.16 -11.34 10.55
N ILE A 481 14.10 -10.09 10.11
CA ILE A 481 12.95 -9.60 9.36
C ILE A 481 13.16 -9.84 7.86
N GLU A 482 12.30 -10.66 7.28
CA GLU A 482 12.32 -10.96 5.85
C GLU A 482 11.06 -10.41 5.17
N ALA A 483 11.20 -10.00 3.91
CA ALA A 483 10.09 -9.52 3.10
C ALA A 483 9.42 -10.66 2.34
N LYS A 484 8.08 -10.66 2.31
CA LYS A 484 7.33 -11.53 1.40
C LYS A 484 7.28 -10.89 0.00
N PRO A 485 7.37 -11.71 -1.08
CA PRO A 485 7.24 -11.20 -2.44
C PRO A 485 5.87 -10.56 -2.70
N GLY A 486 5.85 -9.50 -3.49
CA GLY A 486 4.64 -8.78 -3.90
C GLY A 486 4.92 -7.31 -4.16
N LEU A 487 3.91 -6.58 -4.59
CA LEU A 487 3.98 -5.13 -4.77
C LEU A 487 4.15 -4.41 -3.43
N LEU A 488 3.54 -4.96 -2.37
CA LEU A 488 3.67 -4.50 -0.99
C LEU A 488 4.58 -5.45 -0.21
N THR A 489 5.46 -4.89 0.60
CA THR A 489 6.51 -5.62 1.31
C THR A 489 6.03 -6.03 2.70
N TYR A 490 5.27 -7.12 2.78
CA TYR A 490 4.84 -7.67 4.05
C TYR A 490 6.01 -8.31 4.80
N PRO A 491 6.23 -7.97 6.09
CA PRO A 491 7.16 -8.72 6.92
C PRO A 491 6.72 -10.18 7.06
N ALA A 492 7.67 -11.11 6.94
CA ALA A 492 7.44 -12.50 7.32
C ALA A 492 7.13 -12.60 8.82
N GLU A 493 6.62 -13.74 9.25
CA GLU A 493 6.32 -13.96 10.66
C GLU A 493 7.61 -14.14 11.45
N PHE A 494 7.66 -13.54 12.63
CA PHE A 494 8.74 -13.68 13.60
C PHE A 494 8.17 -13.86 15.00
N GLU A 495 8.94 -14.49 15.88
CA GLU A 495 8.55 -14.76 17.25
C GLU A 495 9.11 -13.69 18.20
N PHE A 496 8.29 -13.25 19.14
CA PHE A 496 8.66 -12.25 20.15
C PHE A 496 7.75 -12.36 21.37
N GLN A 497 8.07 -11.57 22.39
CA GLN A 497 7.25 -11.39 23.56
C GLN A 497 6.90 -9.92 23.73
N ILE A 498 5.64 -9.64 24.09
CA ILE A 498 5.16 -8.34 24.49
C ILE A 498 4.65 -8.42 25.92
N SER A 499 5.01 -7.46 26.76
CA SER A 499 4.59 -7.41 28.16
C SER A 499 4.33 -5.98 28.61
N PRO A 500 3.37 -5.76 29.53
CA PRO A 500 3.20 -4.44 30.16
C PRO A 500 4.49 -4.01 30.87
N ARG A 501 4.84 -2.73 30.82
CA ARG A 501 6.05 -2.18 31.43
C ARG A 501 6.04 -2.28 32.95
N SER A 502 4.87 -2.18 33.59
CA SER A 502 4.69 -2.36 35.04
C SER A 502 3.22 -2.58 35.39
N ALA A 503 2.96 -2.97 36.66
CA ALA A 503 1.60 -3.08 37.20
C ALA A 503 0.80 -1.76 37.14
N ARG A 504 1.48 -0.61 37.13
CA ARG A 504 0.85 0.70 36.95
C ARG A 504 0.29 0.85 35.54
N HIS A 505 1.03 0.45 34.52
CA HIS A 505 0.61 0.50 33.12
C HIS A 505 -0.54 -0.48 32.86
N VAL A 506 -0.57 -1.64 33.55
CA VAL A 506 -1.74 -2.55 33.51
C VAL A 506 -3.00 -1.81 33.97
N ARG A 507 -2.95 -1.15 35.14
CA ARG A 507 -4.10 -0.39 35.66
C ARG A 507 -4.53 0.74 34.73
N LEU A 508 -3.55 1.41 34.09
CA LEU A 508 -3.84 2.46 33.10
C LEU A 508 -4.60 1.90 31.90
N ILE A 509 -4.18 0.75 31.37
CA ILE A 509 -4.88 0.08 30.26
C ILE A 509 -6.30 -0.38 30.68
N GLU A 510 -6.46 -0.92 31.88
CA GLU A 510 -7.77 -1.33 32.42
C GLU A 510 -8.75 -0.14 32.55
N GLN A 511 -8.24 1.07 32.82
CA GLN A 511 -9.07 2.29 32.81
C GLN A 511 -9.58 2.65 31.42
N LEU A 512 -8.81 2.37 30.36
CA LEU A 512 -9.22 2.59 28.98
C LEU A 512 -10.41 1.72 28.57
N ASP A 513 -10.48 0.48 29.06
CA ASP A 513 -11.61 -0.44 28.79
C ASP A 513 -12.94 0.15 29.29
N ARG A 514 -12.89 0.94 30.37
CA ARG A 514 -14.05 1.66 30.90
C ARG A 514 -14.36 2.94 30.15
N LYS A 515 -13.32 3.69 29.75
CA LYS A 515 -13.46 4.98 29.05
C LYS A 515 -13.99 4.80 27.62
N HIS A 516 -13.50 3.77 26.93
CA HIS A 516 -13.85 3.44 25.55
C HIS A 516 -14.63 2.13 25.48
N ALA A 517 -15.77 2.11 26.20
CA ALA A 517 -16.65 0.94 26.24
C ALA A 517 -16.94 0.40 24.83
N TRP A 518 -16.98 -0.92 24.71
CA TRP A 518 -17.27 -1.58 23.45
C TRP A 518 -18.69 -1.28 23.00
N GLU A 519 -18.81 -0.82 21.75
CA GLU A 519 -20.11 -0.74 21.08
C GLU A 519 -20.48 -2.14 20.55
N ALA A 520 -21.77 -2.41 20.39
CA ALA A 520 -22.21 -3.62 19.67
C ALA A 520 -21.73 -3.55 18.21
N GLY A 521 -21.24 -4.68 17.70
CA GLY A 521 -20.83 -4.79 16.30
C GLY A 521 -22.02 -4.71 15.35
N ASP A 522 -21.75 -4.32 14.12
CA ASP A 522 -22.75 -4.17 13.06
C ASP A 522 -22.76 -5.37 12.09
N ALA A 523 -22.01 -6.46 12.37
CA ALA A 523 -21.84 -7.58 11.44
C ALA A 523 -23.14 -8.26 11.01
N GLU A 524 -24.13 -8.35 11.91
CA GLU A 524 -25.44 -8.93 11.61
C GLU A 524 -26.27 -8.11 10.60
N LEU A 525 -25.86 -6.84 10.37
CA LEU A 525 -26.53 -5.93 9.43
C LEU A 525 -25.93 -5.97 8.03
N LEU A 526 -24.87 -6.77 7.81
CA LEU A 526 -24.22 -6.91 6.52
C LEU A 526 -24.95 -7.91 5.61
N ASP A 527 -24.74 -7.76 4.28
CA ASP A 527 -25.10 -8.80 3.33
C ASP A 527 -24.17 -10.01 3.53
N ASN A 528 -24.71 -11.22 3.48
CA ASN A 528 -23.89 -12.42 3.50
C ASN A 528 -23.03 -12.50 2.22
N LEU A 529 -21.76 -12.90 2.33
CA LEU A 529 -20.85 -13.06 1.20
C LEU A 529 -21.36 -14.04 0.14
N GLU A 530 -22.02 -15.14 0.56
CA GLU A 530 -22.58 -16.13 -0.36
C GLU A 530 -23.78 -15.55 -1.14
N ASP A 531 -24.66 -14.85 -0.45
CA ASP A 531 -25.81 -14.18 -1.07
C ASP A 531 -25.36 -13.04 -2.00
N PHE A 532 -24.30 -12.31 -1.62
CA PHE A 532 -23.71 -11.29 -2.45
C PHE A 532 -23.10 -11.90 -3.74
N ALA A 533 -22.37 -13.01 -3.61
CA ALA A 533 -21.77 -13.72 -4.74
C ALA A 533 -22.80 -14.36 -5.69
N ALA A 534 -23.98 -14.71 -5.19
CA ALA A 534 -25.08 -15.27 -5.99
C ALA A 534 -25.84 -14.19 -6.80
N ARG A 535 -25.81 -12.93 -6.35
CA ARG A 535 -26.52 -11.81 -6.99
C ARG A 535 -25.66 -11.04 -8.01
N ASN A 536 -24.34 -11.19 -7.96
CA ASN A 536 -23.37 -10.46 -8.78
C ASN A 536 -22.36 -11.41 -9.47
#